data_83a3f9428d8323d15a1b96650dab51fb
#
_entry.id   83a3f9428d8323d15a1b96650dab51fb
#
_cell.length_a   1.000
_cell.length_b   1.000
_cell.length_c   1.000
_cell.angle_alpha   90.00
_cell.angle_beta   90.00
_cell.angle_gamma   90.00
#
_symmetry.space_group_name_H-M   'P 1'
#
loop_
_entity.id
_entity.type
_entity.pdbx_description
1 polymer ?
#
loop_
_entity_poly.entity_id
_entity_poly.type
_entity_poly.pdbx_seq_one_letter_code
_entity_poly.pdbx_strand_id
1 'polypeptide(L)'
;MSSFRGRNARDHRCRSRGRAERIGSMTVSPSPITAPTAAPSAPLTTDRLLLRSVRRGDVAAVTRLWTDPQVRQHLGGPVTEPVIRIRQRRIVGAAGFHAVIRVEDDVLLGLVSVEPGARNGETEVSYQFLPEHWGSGYAREAVGAVVARVLEEVPSVVAVTQEANARSRRLLEAVGMEHAESFVEWDAHQVLYRLRRD
;
A
#
# COMPACT_ATOMS: atom_id res chain seq x y z
N MET A 1 8.11 76.91 36.08
CA MET A 1 6.74 76.63 36.49
C MET A 1 6.32 75.34 35.84
N SER A 2 5.85 74.40 36.67
CA SER A 2 5.03 73.24 36.43
C SER A 2 5.60 72.15 35.48
N SER A 3 6.06 71.06 35.98
CA SER A 3 5.38 69.87 36.59
C SER A 3 4.49 69.12 35.64
N PHE A 4 4.85 67.87 35.29
CA PHE A 4 4.14 66.63 35.62
C PHE A 4 4.75 65.43 34.88
N ARG A 5 5.35 64.54 35.57
CA ARG A 5 5.06 63.10 35.78
C ARG A 5 4.33 62.42 34.62
N GLY A 6 4.86 61.35 34.06
CA GLY A 6 4.81 60.09 34.65
C GLY A 6 4.64 58.93 33.64
N ARG A 7 5.28 57.82 33.96
CA ARG A 7 4.90 56.43 33.77
C ARG A 7 5.33 55.71 32.46
N ASN A 8 6.31 54.86 32.70
CA ASN A 8 6.35 53.44 32.30
C ASN A 8 5.63 53.02 31.01
N ALA A 9 6.42 52.67 30.02
CA ALA A 9 6.00 51.70 29.03
C ALA A 9 7.07 50.60 28.94
N ARG A 10 6.60 49.44 29.13
CA ARG A 10 7.28 48.17 29.33
C ARG A 10 8.07 47.74 28.10
N ASP A 11 9.25 47.33 28.39
CA ASP A 11 10.18 46.54 27.60
C ASP A 11 9.44 45.29 27.00
N HIS A 12 9.11 45.29 25.75
CA HIS A 12 8.71 44.09 25.02
C HIS A 12 9.90 43.60 24.19
N ARG A 13 10.76 42.86 24.87
CA ARG A 13 11.74 41.99 24.19
C ARG A 13 10.97 40.97 23.34
N CYS A 14 10.93 41.27 22.06
CA CYS A 14 10.54 40.29 21.05
C CYS A 14 11.60 39.18 21.03
N ARG A 15 11.36 38.12 21.77
CA ARG A 15 12.10 36.87 21.64
C ARG A 15 11.72 36.25 20.31
N SER A 16 12.58 36.39 19.33
CA SER A 16 12.60 35.57 18.13
C SER A 16 12.81 34.09 18.56
N ARG A 17 11.71 33.36 18.72
CA ARG A 17 11.78 31.92 18.83
C ARG A 17 12.17 31.39 17.47
N GLY A 18 13.42 30.94 17.37
CA GLY A 18 13.90 30.17 16.26
C GLY A 18 12.94 28.99 16.02
N ARG A 19 12.33 29.01 14.84
CA ARG A 19 11.57 27.88 14.32
C ARG A 19 12.60 26.80 14.01
N ALA A 20 12.77 25.86 14.94
CA ALA A 20 13.51 24.65 14.66
C ALA A 20 12.78 23.97 13.50
N GLU A 21 13.39 24.00 12.33
CA GLU A 21 13.03 23.14 11.21
C GLU A 21 13.10 21.69 11.72
N ARG A 22 11.95 21.14 11.96
CA ARG A 22 11.84 19.68 12.10
C ARG A 22 12.16 19.12 10.72
N ILE A 23 13.36 18.63 10.58
CA ILE A 23 13.71 17.69 9.53
C ILE A 23 12.74 16.53 9.73
N GLY A 24 11.67 16.55 8.92
CA GLY A 24 10.71 15.48 8.90
C GLY A 24 11.44 14.23 8.45
N SER A 25 11.77 13.39 9.41
CA SER A 25 12.15 12.01 9.13
C SER A 25 11.01 11.43 8.31
N MET A 26 11.26 11.16 7.02
CA MET A 26 10.37 10.40 6.15
C MET A 26 10.32 8.96 6.68
N THR A 27 9.65 8.78 7.79
CA THR A 27 9.13 7.48 8.15
C THR A 27 7.97 7.22 7.21
N VAL A 28 8.26 6.56 6.09
CA VAL A 28 7.27 5.72 5.43
C VAL A 28 6.73 4.85 6.55
N SER A 29 5.56 5.20 7.06
CA SER A 29 4.85 4.34 8.01
C SER A 29 4.75 3.00 7.30
N PRO A 30 5.38 1.94 7.80
CA PRO A 30 5.01 0.62 7.34
C PRO A 30 3.53 0.53 7.69
N SER A 31 2.66 0.38 6.70
CA SER A 31 1.29 -0.05 6.99
C SER A 31 1.44 -1.18 7.99
N PRO A 32 0.92 -1.05 9.20
CA PRO A 32 1.08 -2.12 10.16
C PRO A 32 0.55 -3.37 9.47
N ILE A 33 1.33 -4.47 9.48
CA ILE A 33 0.78 -5.78 9.19
C ILE A 33 -0.11 -6.06 10.40
N THR A 34 -1.22 -5.34 10.47
CA THR A 34 -2.29 -5.58 11.42
C THR A 34 -3.01 -6.78 10.82
N ALA A 35 -2.80 -7.95 11.41
CA ALA A 35 -3.47 -9.14 10.96
C ALA A 35 -4.98 -8.88 10.97
N PRO A 36 -5.67 -8.89 9.83
CA PRO A 36 -7.11 -8.97 9.84
C PRO A 36 -7.49 -10.28 10.54
N THR A 37 -8.47 -10.23 11.43
CA THR A 37 -8.96 -11.37 12.21
C THR A 37 -9.77 -12.35 11.34
N ALA A 38 -9.53 -12.38 10.05
CA ALA A 38 -10.14 -13.34 9.14
C ALA A 38 -9.24 -14.59 9.03
N ALA A 39 -9.85 -15.76 9.12
CA ALA A 39 -9.20 -17.04 8.83
C ALA A 39 -8.48 -16.98 7.47
N PRO A 40 -7.38 -17.77 7.27
CA PRO A 40 -6.72 -17.80 5.98
C PRO A 40 -7.75 -18.12 4.91
N SER A 41 -7.91 -17.20 3.96
CA SER A 41 -8.83 -17.39 2.84
C SER A 41 -8.49 -18.70 2.13
N ALA A 42 -9.51 -19.47 1.75
CA ALA A 42 -9.31 -20.66 0.93
C ALA A 42 -8.48 -20.28 -0.31
N PRO A 43 -7.61 -21.18 -0.80
CA PRO A 43 -6.86 -20.90 -2.03
C PRO A 43 -7.81 -20.57 -3.18
N LEU A 44 -7.45 -19.58 -3.98
CA LEU A 44 -8.18 -19.17 -5.17
C LEU A 44 -7.39 -19.61 -6.39
N THR A 45 -8.03 -20.36 -7.29
CA THR A 45 -7.40 -20.84 -8.52
C THR A 45 -8.03 -20.15 -9.72
N THR A 46 -7.21 -19.76 -10.68
CA THR A 46 -7.60 -19.27 -12.00
C THR A 46 -7.00 -20.19 -13.07
N ASP A 47 -7.11 -19.84 -14.34
CA ASP A 47 -6.60 -20.67 -15.44
C ASP A 47 -5.07 -20.91 -15.33
N ARG A 48 -4.30 -19.91 -14.88
CA ARG A 48 -2.85 -19.95 -14.86
C ARG A 48 -2.23 -19.78 -13.46
N LEU A 49 -3.05 -19.42 -12.45
CA LEU A 49 -2.55 -18.99 -11.16
C LEU A 49 -3.20 -19.74 -10.00
N LEU A 50 -2.40 -19.96 -8.95
CA LEU A 50 -2.83 -20.36 -7.63
C LEU A 50 -2.51 -19.23 -6.65
N LEU A 51 -3.55 -18.62 -6.06
CA LEU A 51 -3.42 -17.62 -5.01
C LEU A 51 -3.64 -18.32 -3.66
N ARG A 52 -2.64 -18.30 -2.80
CA ARG A 52 -2.66 -18.99 -1.50
C ARG A 52 -1.92 -18.18 -0.44
N SER A 53 -2.09 -18.56 0.82
CA SER A 53 -1.30 -17.99 1.90
C SER A 53 0.20 -18.14 1.65
N VAL A 54 0.98 -17.15 2.08
CA VAL A 54 2.43 -17.15 1.95
C VAL A 54 3.03 -18.27 2.79
N ARG A 55 3.93 -19.07 2.21
CA ARG A 55 4.65 -20.16 2.86
C ARG A 55 6.11 -19.76 3.14
N ARG A 56 6.80 -20.53 3.97
CA ARG A 56 8.23 -20.26 4.28
C ARG A 56 9.13 -20.24 3.05
N GLY A 57 8.87 -21.11 2.07
CA GLY A 57 9.61 -21.14 0.80
C GLY A 57 9.45 -19.89 -0.06
N ASP A 58 8.36 -19.14 0.12
CA ASP A 58 8.08 -17.93 -0.66
C ASP A 58 8.83 -16.70 -0.16
N VAL A 59 9.34 -16.72 1.09
CA VAL A 59 9.88 -15.53 1.78
C VAL A 59 11.00 -14.85 0.99
N ALA A 60 11.85 -15.60 0.32
CA ALA A 60 12.93 -15.05 -0.50
C ALA A 60 12.36 -14.22 -1.68
N ALA A 61 11.40 -14.76 -2.42
CA ALA A 61 10.77 -14.08 -3.55
C ALA A 61 9.89 -12.90 -3.09
N VAL A 62 9.16 -13.05 -1.98
CA VAL A 62 8.39 -11.95 -1.37
C VAL A 62 9.32 -10.84 -0.88
N THR A 63 10.51 -11.16 -0.36
CA THR A 63 11.51 -10.16 0.03
C THR A 63 11.97 -9.34 -1.18
N ARG A 64 12.13 -9.95 -2.35
CA ARG A 64 12.45 -9.22 -3.59
C ARG A 64 11.39 -8.14 -3.92
N LEU A 65 10.10 -8.40 -3.70
CA LEU A 65 9.05 -7.39 -3.90
C LEU A 65 9.25 -6.15 -3.03
N TRP A 66 9.92 -6.27 -1.89
CA TRP A 66 10.18 -5.15 -0.98
C TRP A 66 11.51 -4.45 -1.21
N THR A 67 12.44 -5.08 -1.91
CA THR A 67 13.80 -4.58 -2.13
C THR A 67 14.08 -4.16 -3.57
N ASP A 68 13.34 -4.68 -4.53
CA ASP A 68 13.52 -4.38 -5.94
C ASP A 68 13.13 -2.91 -6.24
N PRO A 69 14.05 -2.08 -6.77
CA PRO A 69 13.78 -0.66 -7.04
C PRO A 69 12.66 -0.44 -8.06
N GLN A 70 12.50 -1.32 -9.05
CA GLN A 70 11.47 -1.19 -10.07
C GLN A 70 10.09 -1.46 -9.49
N VAL A 71 9.96 -2.51 -8.65
CA VAL A 71 8.71 -2.80 -7.91
C VAL A 71 8.36 -1.64 -6.99
N ARG A 72 9.36 -1.08 -6.34
CA ARG A 72 9.20 -0.05 -5.32
C ARG A 72 9.17 1.39 -5.84
N GLN A 73 9.31 1.60 -7.14
CA GLN A 73 9.38 2.92 -7.78
C GLN A 73 8.26 3.88 -7.35
N HIS A 74 7.04 3.37 -7.22
CA HIS A 74 5.85 4.14 -6.82
C HIS A 74 5.36 3.80 -5.41
N LEU A 75 6.20 3.18 -4.58
CA LEU A 75 5.85 2.70 -3.23
C LEU A 75 6.82 3.22 -2.15
N GLY A 76 7.42 4.40 -2.38
CA GLY A 76 8.35 5.03 -1.45
C GLY A 76 9.76 4.42 -1.43
N GLY A 77 10.15 3.72 -2.51
CA GLY A 77 11.48 3.12 -2.64
C GLY A 77 11.66 1.79 -1.88
N PRO A 78 12.84 1.18 -1.97
CA PRO A 78 13.16 -0.08 -1.29
C PRO A 78 13.00 0.01 0.23
N VAL A 79 12.49 -1.07 0.80
CA VAL A 79 12.29 -1.18 2.26
C VAL A 79 13.62 -1.40 2.95
N THR A 80 13.83 -0.80 4.11
CA THR A 80 15.06 -0.92 4.89
C THR A 80 15.19 -2.29 5.57
N GLU A 81 16.42 -2.74 5.78
CA GLU A 81 16.74 -4.06 6.35
C GLU A 81 16.04 -4.35 7.70
N PRO A 82 15.95 -3.42 8.67
CA PRO A 82 15.23 -3.71 9.92
C PRO A 82 13.75 -4.01 9.69
N VAL A 83 13.09 -3.29 8.77
CA VAL A 83 11.69 -3.49 8.43
C VAL A 83 11.49 -4.80 7.66
N ILE A 84 12.42 -5.17 6.75
CA ILE A 84 12.40 -6.45 6.05
C ILE A 84 12.39 -7.60 7.05
N ARG A 85 13.29 -7.60 8.05
CA ARG A 85 13.34 -8.66 9.09
C ARG A 85 12.02 -8.81 9.85
N ILE A 86 11.36 -7.71 10.16
CA ILE A 86 10.05 -7.74 10.82
C ILE A 86 8.99 -8.35 9.89
N ARG A 87 8.95 -7.90 8.63
CA ARG A 87 7.99 -8.40 7.63
C ARG A 87 8.17 -9.89 7.36
N GLN A 88 9.41 -10.37 7.19
CA GLN A 88 9.71 -11.78 6.96
C GLN A 88 9.18 -12.69 8.07
N ARG A 89 9.25 -12.26 9.33
CA ARG A 89 8.74 -13.03 10.48
C ARG A 89 7.21 -13.10 10.52
N ARG A 90 6.52 -12.12 9.92
CA ARG A 90 5.06 -11.95 10.03
C ARG A 90 4.31 -12.39 8.79
N ILE A 91 4.94 -12.45 7.63
CA ILE A 91 4.25 -12.66 6.36
C ILE A 91 3.76 -14.09 6.17
N VAL A 92 4.45 -15.10 6.76
CA VAL A 92 4.09 -16.51 6.59
C VAL A 92 2.77 -16.80 7.28
N GLY A 93 1.78 -17.25 6.51
CA GLY A 93 0.43 -17.50 7.00
C GLY A 93 -0.37 -16.28 7.39
N ALA A 94 0.15 -15.06 7.16
CA ALA A 94 -0.56 -13.83 7.48
C ALA A 94 -1.87 -13.74 6.70
N ALA A 95 -2.97 -13.48 7.41
CA ALA A 95 -4.27 -13.30 6.80
C ALA A 95 -4.27 -12.05 5.89
N GLY A 96 -5.08 -12.08 4.83
CA GLY A 96 -5.17 -10.99 3.86
C GLY A 96 -4.00 -10.91 2.87
N PHE A 97 -3.00 -11.79 2.94
CA PHE A 97 -1.88 -11.85 1.99
C PHE A 97 -1.93 -13.11 1.14
N HIS A 98 -1.94 -12.94 -0.17
CA HIS A 98 -2.01 -14.01 -1.15
C HIS A 98 -0.74 -14.02 -2.01
N ALA A 99 0.08 -15.06 -1.86
CA ALA A 99 1.15 -15.36 -2.80
C ALA A 99 0.52 -15.77 -4.14
N VAL A 100 0.93 -15.13 -5.21
CA VAL A 100 0.47 -15.44 -6.57
C VAL A 100 1.49 -16.39 -7.19
N ILE A 101 1.09 -17.62 -7.40
CA ILE A 101 1.93 -18.71 -7.90
C ILE A 101 1.49 -19.09 -9.31
N ARG A 102 2.41 -19.21 -10.24
CA ARG A 102 2.13 -19.75 -11.57
C ARG A 102 2.00 -21.27 -11.49
N VAL A 103 0.88 -21.80 -11.97
CA VAL A 103 0.56 -23.25 -11.88
C VAL A 103 1.55 -24.10 -12.68
N GLU A 104 2.04 -23.60 -13.81
CA GLU A 104 2.90 -24.33 -14.74
C GLU A 104 4.23 -24.79 -14.11
N ASP A 105 4.84 -23.99 -13.23
CA ASP A 105 6.19 -24.21 -12.73
C ASP A 105 6.38 -23.89 -11.23
N ASP A 106 5.29 -23.65 -10.52
CA ASP A 106 5.24 -23.29 -9.08
C ASP A 106 6.06 -22.03 -8.72
N VAL A 107 6.27 -21.13 -9.67
CA VAL A 107 7.03 -19.88 -9.48
C VAL A 107 6.15 -18.82 -8.86
N LEU A 108 6.66 -18.14 -7.81
CA LEU A 108 6.02 -16.96 -7.24
C LEU A 108 6.20 -15.76 -8.17
N LEU A 109 5.09 -15.20 -8.65
CA LEU A 109 5.06 -14.05 -9.54
C LEU A 109 4.90 -12.72 -8.78
N GLY A 110 4.20 -12.74 -7.66
CA GLY A 110 3.83 -11.55 -6.91
C GLY A 110 3.07 -11.82 -5.63
N LEU A 111 2.56 -10.76 -5.06
CA LEU A 111 1.74 -10.76 -3.85
C LEU A 111 0.53 -9.86 -4.07
N VAL A 112 -0.65 -10.32 -3.65
CA VAL A 112 -1.86 -9.50 -3.54
C VAL A 112 -2.24 -9.44 -2.07
N SER A 113 -2.57 -8.25 -1.56
CA SER A 113 -3.06 -8.06 -0.20
C SER A 113 -4.46 -7.47 -0.19
N VAL A 114 -5.25 -7.90 0.79
CA VAL A 114 -6.61 -7.44 1.07
C VAL A 114 -6.63 -6.93 2.50
N GLU A 115 -6.97 -5.68 2.69
CA GLU A 115 -7.01 -5.04 4.01
C GLU A 115 -8.41 -4.47 4.27
N PRO A 116 -9.23 -5.14 5.10
CA PRO A 116 -10.56 -4.67 5.45
C PRO A 116 -10.49 -3.35 6.24
N GLY A 117 -11.34 -2.38 5.88
CA GLY A 117 -11.46 -1.11 6.59
C GLY A 117 -10.26 -0.16 6.45
N ALA A 118 -9.29 -0.45 5.61
CA ALA A 118 -8.05 0.30 5.49
C ALA A 118 -8.24 1.73 4.98
N ARG A 119 -9.22 1.94 4.10
CA ARG A 119 -9.48 3.25 3.49
C ARG A 119 -10.90 3.70 3.76
N ASN A 120 -11.08 4.63 4.71
CA ASN A 120 -12.40 5.19 5.08
C ASN A 120 -13.46 4.11 5.40
N GLY A 121 -13.03 2.96 5.95
CA GLY A 121 -13.90 1.83 6.25
C GLY A 121 -14.11 0.87 5.06
N GLU A 122 -13.62 1.19 3.87
CA GLU A 122 -13.68 0.30 2.70
C GLU A 122 -12.50 -0.70 2.70
N THR A 123 -12.71 -1.83 2.05
CA THR A 123 -11.66 -2.85 1.87
C THR A 123 -10.71 -2.43 0.76
N GLU A 124 -9.42 -2.34 1.07
CA GLU A 124 -8.39 -2.00 0.10
C GLU A 124 -7.69 -3.24 -0.43
N VAL A 125 -7.49 -3.30 -1.75
CA VAL A 125 -6.67 -4.30 -2.43
C VAL A 125 -5.40 -3.65 -2.94
N SER A 126 -4.25 -4.22 -2.57
CA SER A 126 -2.94 -3.80 -3.04
C SER A 126 -2.19 -4.98 -3.66
N TYR A 127 -1.25 -4.72 -4.57
CA TYR A 127 -0.51 -5.77 -5.24
C TYR A 127 0.89 -5.35 -5.65
N GLN A 128 1.78 -6.33 -5.72
CA GLN A 128 3.15 -6.18 -6.21
C GLN A 128 3.50 -7.42 -7.05
N PHE A 129 4.16 -7.23 -8.18
CA PHE A 129 4.63 -8.31 -9.05
C PHE A 129 6.08 -8.09 -9.42
N LEU A 130 6.85 -9.16 -9.50
CA LEU A 130 8.24 -9.12 -9.93
C LEU A 130 8.34 -8.68 -11.40
N PRO A 131 9.35 -7.85 -11.74
CA PRO A 131 9.45 -7.21 -13.05
C PRO A 131 9.48 -8.20 -14.22
N GLU A 132 10.13 -9.33 -14.05
CA GLU A 132 10.25 -10.39 -15.05
C GLU A 132 8.91 -11.02 -15.47
N HIS A 133 7.85 -10.77 -14.70
CA HIS A 133 6.50 -11.29 -14.98
C HIS A 133 5.51 -10.22 -15.44
N TRP A 134 5.99 -8.99 -15.67
CA TRP A 134 5.14 -7.91 -16.16
C TRP A 134 4.78 -8.11 -17.65
N GLY A 135 3.67 -7.53 -18.07
CA GLY A 135 3.23 -7.58 -19.48
C GLY A 135 2.50 -8.87 -19.89
N SER A 136 2.54 -9.93 -19.07
CA SER A 136 1.95 -11.25 -19.40
C SER A 136 0.49 -11.41 -18.93
N GLY A 137 -0.11 -10.36 -18.36
CA GLY A 137 -1.51 -10.36 -17.89
C GLY A 137 -1.74 -11.02 -16.52
N TYR A 138 -0.72 -11.59 -15.89
CA TYR A 138 -0.86 -12.27 -14.59
C TYR A 138 -1.40 -11.37 -13.47
N ALA A 139 -0.93 -10.11 -13.41
CA ALA A 139 -1.42 -9.18 -12.41
C ALA A 139 -2.91 -8.87 -12.57
N ARG A 140 -3.39 -8.69 -13.82
CA ARG A 140 -4.81 -8.48 -14.09
C ARG A 140 -5.65 -9.69 -13.70
N GLU A 141 -5.19 -10.89 -14.01
CA GLU A 141 -5.87 -12.15 -13.68
C GLU A 141 -5.96 -12.33 -12.16
N ALA A 142 -4.85 -12.17 -11.44
CA ALA A 142 -4.80 -12.32 -9.99
C ALA A 142 -5.64 -11.28 -9.25
N VAL A 143 -5.48 -10.00 -9.60
CA VAL A 143 -6.22 -8.90 -8.95
C VAL A 143 -7.70 -8.99 -9.25
N GLY A 144 -8.08 -9.30 -10.50
CA GLY A 144 -9.47 -9.50 -10.88
C GLY A 144 -10.14 -10.63 -10.10
N ALA A 145 -9.47 -11.76 -9.94
CA ALA A 145 -9.98 -12.88 -9.16
C ALA A 145 -10.14 -12.55 -7.66
N VAL A 146 -9.16 -11.83 -7.07
CA VAL A 146 -9.26 -11.41 -5.67
C VAL A 146 -10.37 -10.38 -5.47
N VAL A 147 -10.46 -9.38 -6.34
CA VAL A 147 -11.51 -8.35 -6.28
C VAL A 147 -12.89 -8.97 -6.39
N ALA A 148 -13.12 -9.89 -7.36
CA ALA A 148 -14.38 -10.61 -7.51
C ALA A 148 -14.73 -11.38 -6.22
N ARG A 149 -13.77 -12.12 -5.66
CA ARG A 149 -13.99 -12.89 -4.42
C ARG A 149 -14.31 -12.00 -3.21
N VAL A 150 -13.63 -10.85 -3.10
CA VAL A 150 -13.85 -9.90 -1.98
C VAL A 150 -15.23 -9.24 -2.10
N LEU A 151 -15.68 -8.91 -3.31
CA LEU A 151 -17.00 -8.33 -3.56
C LEU A 151 -18.17 -9.29 -3.25
N GLU A 152 -17.93 -10.58 -3.08
CA GLU A 152 -18.96 -11.48 -2.53
C GLU A 152 -19.30 -11.16 -1.07
N GLU A 153 -18.35 -10.59 -0.32
CA GLU A 153 -18.45 -10.34 1.12
C GLU A 153 -18.67 -8.87 1.49
N VAL A 154 -18.18 -7.93 0.65
CA VAL A 154 -18.26 -6.49 0.90
C VAL A 154 -18.95 -5.73 -0.24
N PRO A 155 -19.57 -4.56 0.03
CA PRO A 155 -20.27 -3.80 -1.01
C PRO A 155 -19.34 -3.09 -1.99
N SER A 156 -18.09 -2.84 -1.60
CA SER A 156 -17.11 -2.15 -2.45
C SER A 156 -15.67 -2.53 -2.11
N VAL A 157 -14.81 -2.44 -3.11
CA VAL A 157 -13.36 -2.61 -2.99
C VAL A 157 -12.69 -1.36 -3.57
N VAL A 158 -11.63 -0.90 -2.91
CA VAL A 158 -10.81 0.21 -3.37
C VAL A 158 -9.37 -0.23 -3.60
N ALA A 159 -8.67 0.52 -4.45
CA ALA A 159 -7.23 0.40 -4.64
C ALA A 159 -6.64 1.80 -4.83
N VAL A 160 -5.47 2.05 -4.24
CA VAL A 160 -4.76 3.32 -4.37
C VAL A 160 -3.46 3.11 -5.12
N THR A 161 -3.13 4.04 -6.00
CA THR A 161 -1.85 4.07 -6.70
C THR A 161 -1.41 5.49 -6.97
N GLN A 162 -0.12 5.72 -7.15
CA GLN A 162 0.35 7.02 -7.61
C GLN A 162 -0.18 7.32 -9.01
N GLU A 163 -0.59 8.57 -9.25
CA GLU A 163 -1.05 9.04 -10.56
C GLU A 163 -0.03 8.77 -11.67
N ALA A 164 1.26 8.91 -11.36
CA ALA A 164 2.36 8.62 -12.26
C ALA A 164 2.50 7.12 -12.62
N ASN A 165 1.88 6.22 -11.86
CA ASN A 165 1.93 4.77 -12.11
C ASN A 165 0.92 4.34 -13.19
N ALA A 166 1.18 4.73 -14.43
CA ALA A 166 0.29 4.44 -15.55
C ALA A 166 0.02 2.93 -15.75
N ARG A 167 0.97 2.07 -15.35
CA ARG A 167 0.80 0.60 -15.44
C ARG A 167 -0.27 0.11 -14.47
N SER A 168 -0.18 0.54 -13.21
CA SER A 168 -1.17 0.19 -12.19
C SER A 168 -2.56 0.72 -12.55
N ARG A 169 -2.65 1.97 -13.00
CA ARG A 169 -3.92 2.58 -13.41
C ARG A 169 -4.61 1.78 -14.51
N ARG A 170 -3.89 1.45 -15.59
CA ARG A 170 -4.44 0.62 -16.68
C ARG A 170 -4.87 -0.77 -16.22
N LEU A 171 -4.16 -1.35 -15.24
CA LEU A 171 -4.56 -2.64 -14.67
C LEU A 171 -5.89 -2.51 -13.91
N LEU A 172 -6.02 -1.50 -13.04
CA LEU A 172 -7.24 -1.28 -12.26
C LEU A 172 -8.45 -1.00 -13.15
N GLU A 173 -8.27 -0.17 -14.17
CA GLU A 173 -9.29 0.08 -15.20
C GLU A 173 -9.68 -1.21 -15.98
N ALA A 174 -8.70 -2.05 -16.32
CA ALA A 174 -8.95 -3.32 -17.01
C ALA A 174 -9.60 -4.40 -16.12
N VAL A 175 -9.55 -4.25 -14.79
CA VAL A 175 -10.28 -5.08 -13.81
C VAL A 175 -11.73 -4.57 -13.63
N GLY A 176 -12.06 -3.39 -14.17
CA GLY A 176 -13.37 -2.77 -14.06
C GLY A 176 -13.49 -1.75 -12.92
N MET A 177 -12.38 -1.40 -12.26
CA MET A 177 -12.41 -0.36 -11.24
C MET A 177 -12.46 1.01 -11.89
N GLU A 178 -13.25 1.92 -11.32
CA GLU A 178 -13.42 3.28 -11.80
C GLU A 178 -12.62 4.27 -10.94
N HIS A 179 -12.07 5.31 -11.56
CA HIS A 179 -11.44 6.42 -10.84
C HIS A 179 -12.49 7.12 -9.97
N ALA A 180 -12.24 7.18 -8.67
CA ALA A 180 -13.17 7.73 -7.69
C ALA A 180 -12.67 9.03 -7.06
N GLU A 181 -11.37 9.16 -6.79
CA GLU A 181 -10.80 10.29 -6.08
C GLU A 181 -9.33 10.51 -6.46
N SER A 182 -8.88 11.78 -6.42
CA SER A 182 -7.47 12.17 -6.49
C SER A 182 -7.12 13.00 -5.27
N PHE A 183 -5.96 12.73 -4.66
CA PHE A 183 -5.49 13.39 -3.45
C PHE A 183 -3.97 13.40 -3.38
N VAL A 184 -3.40 14.16 -2.43
CA VAL A 184 -1.96 14.16 -2.17
C VAL A 184 -1.70 13.44 -0.86
N GLU A 185 -0.86 12.40 -0.91
CA GLU A 185 -0.43 11.65 0.26
C GLU A 185 1.03 11.22 0.06
N TRP A 186 1.86 11.32 1.10
CA TRP A 186 3.32 11.06 1.06
C TRP A 186 4.04 11.82 -0.06
N ASP A 187 3.75 13.13 -0.18
CA ASP A 187 4.33 14.05 -1.17
C ASP A 187 4.16 13.60 -2.64
N ALA A 188 3.14 12.78 -2.92
CA ALA A 188 2.83 12.31 -4.26
C ALA A 188 1.32 12.41 -4.56
N HIS A 189 0.99 12.71 -5.81
CA HIS A 189 -0.38 12.61 -6.30
C HIS A 189 -0.81 11.15 -6.34
N GLN A 190 -1.88 10.85 -5.63
CA GLN A 190 -2.50 9.53 -5.55
C GLN A 190 -3.84 9.54 -6.26
N VAL A 191 -4.22 8.40 -6.80
CA VAL A 191 -5.53 8.15 -7.37
C VAL A 191 -6.14 6.92 -6.71
N LEU A 192 -7.39 7.07 -6.28
CA LEU A 192 -8.19 5.98 -5.72
C LEU A 192 -9.13 5.46 -6.81
N TYR A 193 -9.10 4.18 -6.99
CA TYR A 193 -10.02 3.43 -7.84
C TYR A 193 -10.99 2.65 -6.98
N ARG A 194 -12.24 2.52 -7.45
CA ARG A 194 -13.30 1.80 -6.72
C ARG A 194 -14.07 0.87 -7.67
N LEU A 195 -14.41 -0.31 -7.17
CA LEU A 195 -15.41 -1.17 -7.77
C LEU A 195 -16.48 -1.49 -6.74
N ARG A 196 -17.74 -1.38 -7.13
CA ARG A 196 -18.89 -1.73 -6.28
C ARG A 196 -19.48 -3.04 -6.77
N ARG A 197 -20.06 -3.76 -5.83
CA ARG A 197 -20.92 -4.91 -6.17
C ARG A 197 -22.21 -4.37 -6.78
N ASP A 198 -22.60 -4.92 -7.94
CA ASP A 198 -23.91 -4.67 -8.56
C ASP A 198 -25.07 -5.19 -7.70
#